data_559c861ae4988a8348efe2fe964c5243
#
_entry.id   559c861ae4988a8348efe2fe964c5243
#
_cell.length_a   1.000
_cell.length_b   1.000
_cell.length_c   1.000
_cell.angle_alpha   90.00
_cell.angle_beta   90.00
_cell.angle_gamma   90.00
#
_symmetry.space_group_name_H-M   'P 1'
#
loop_
_entity.id
_entity.type
_entity.pdbx_description
1 polymer ?
#
loop_
_entity_poly.entity_id
_entity_poly.type
_entity_poly.pdbx_seq_one_letter_code
_entity_poly.pdbx_strand_id
1 'polypeptide(L)'
;MSISGTALGRAIEGHMSTAWVVPEPRRTENEPKKASVVRETNPDLDNERGRSRLPVRELTYYLDGGKRHTALRERMEAIVEADPVFDRSPADYNRSRPEQYRAAMRKQRRLLELRTSHGLNPDEYMALRLAVHDEIGTDLQELMFIPNLLATFNDEQQARWVDAARRYEMLGCYCQTELGHGSNVRGLETTATYLPETD
;
A
#
# COMPACT_ATOMS: atom_id res chain seq x y z
N MET A 1 27.05 -18.59 25.96
CA MET A 1 27.09 -17.22 26.50
C MET A 1 25.82 -16.53 26.07
N SER A 2 24.95 -16.23 27.03
CA SER A 2 23.64 -15.62 26.77
C SER A 2 23.81 -14.11 26.60
N ILE A 3 23.58 -13.60 25.39
CA ILE A 3 23.52 -12.15 25.16
C ILE A 3 22.07 -11.73 25.45
N SER A 4 21.89 -11.00 26.56
CA SER A 4 20.57 -10.53 26.99
C SER A 4 20.00 -9.52 25.99
N GLY A 5 18.83 -9.80 25.45
CA GLY A 5 18.10 -9.01 24.46
C GLY A 5 17.53 -7.66 24.94
N THR A 6 18.10 -7.04 25.97
CA THR A 6 17.54 -5.84 26.61
C THR A 6 18.21 -4.50 26.22
N ALA A 7 19.36 -4.53 25.55
CA ALA A 7 20.07 -3.31 25.18
C ALA A 7 19.64 -2.73 23.82
N LEU A 8 19.30 -3.60 22.85
CA LEU A 8 18.90 -3.17 21.51
C LEU A 8 17.45 -2.64 21.48
N GLY A 9 16.56 -3.23 22.28
CA GLY A 9 15.16 -2.81 22.38
C GLY A 9 14.99 -1.39 22.92
N ARG A 10 15.81 -1.00 23.92
CA ARG A 10 15.73 0.34 24.53
C ARG A 10 16.33 1.45 23.66
N ALA A 11 17.27 1.13 22.77
CA ALA A 11 17.84 2.11 21.84
C ALA A 11 16.86 2.52 20.73
N ILE A 12 15.92 1.62 20.35
CA ILE A 12 14.91 1.88 19.33
C ILE A 12 13.73 2.68 19.89
N GLU A 13 13.32 2.42 21.13
CA GLU A 13 12.22 3.18 21.78
C GLU A 13 12.57 4.65 22.06
N GLY A 14 13.84 4.97 22.31
CA GLY A 14 14.29 6.34 22.59
C GLY A 14 14.39 7.26 21.36
N HIS A 15 14.47 6.72 20.14
CA HIS A 15 14.69 7.51 18.92
C HIS A 15 13.44 7.72 18.06
N MET A 16 12.35 6.98 18.29
CA MET A 16 11.10 7.14 17.51
C MET A 16 10.17 8.25 18.00
N SER A 17 10.49 8.90 19.12
CA SER A 17 9.50 9.74 19.84
C SER A 17 9.33 11.17 19.31
N THR A 18 10.21 11.75 18.49
CA THR A 18 10.08 13.19 18.17
C THR A 18 10.37 13.63 16.73
N ALA A 19 10.86 12.78 15.83
CA ALA A 19 11.39 13.24 14.55
C ALA A 19 10.38 13.21 13.37
N TRP A 20 9.20 12.63 13.50
CA TRP A 20 8.28 12.40 12.38
C TRP A 20 6.84 12.91 12.58
N VAL A 21 6.64 13.84 13.50
CA VAL A 21 5.36 14.57 13.54
C VAL A 21 5.40 15.62 12.42
N VAL A 22 4.95 15.24 11.23
CA VAL A 22 4.60 16.22 10.20
C VAL A 22 3.35 16.92 10.72
N PRO A 23 3.40 18.25 10.98
CA PRO A 23 2.20 18.98 11.40
C PRO A 23 1.13 18.78 10.33
N GLU A 24 -0.08 18.38 10.74
CA GLU A 24 -1.21 18.38 9.83
C GLU A 24 -1.42 19.78 9.28
N PRO A 25 -1.59 19.95 7.98
CA PRO A 25 -2.00 21.23 7.43
C PRO A 25 -3.33 21.61 8.09
N ARG A 26 -3.38 22.78 8.73
CA ARG A 26 -4.63 23.30 9.30
C ARG A 26 -5.64 23.40 8.17
N ARG A 27 -6.71 22.61 8.24
CA ARG A 27 -7.88 22.82 7.37
C ARG A 27 -8.34 24.26 7.56
N THR A 28 -8.32 25.03 6.50
CA THR A 28 -9.03 26.30 6.47
C THR A 28 -10.52 25.96 6.37
N GLU A 29 -11.34 26.49 7.27
CA GLU A 29 -12.79 26.23 7.37
C GLU A 29 -13.59 26.56 6.10
N ASN A 30 -12.94 27.01 5.04
CA ASN A 30 -13.51 27.44 3.76
C ASN A 30 -13.20 26.55 2.55
N GLU A 31 -12.73 25.31 2.75
CA GLU A 31 -12.68 24.41 1.61
C GLU A 31 -14.10 23.97 1.25
N PRO A 32 -14.56 24.22 0.01
CA PRO A 32 -15.89 23.79 -0.40
C PRO A 32 -15.98 22.28 -0.29
N LYS A 33 -16.98 21.80 0.48
CA LYS A 33 -17.37 20.37 0.44
C LYS A 33 -17.52 20.00 -1.03
N LYS A 34 -16.92 18.87 -1.44
CA LYS A 34 -17.11 18.32 -2.79
C LYS A 34 -18.61 18.38 -3.12
N ALA A 35 -19.05 19.36 -3.90
CA ALA A 35 -20.34 19.32 -4.50
C ALA A 35 -20.33 18.07 -5.39
N SER A 36 -21.30 17.19 -5.22
CA SER A 36 -21.55 16.14 -6.19
C SER A 36 -21.79 16.84 -7.53
N VAL A 37 -20.75 16.87 -8.37
CA VAL A 37 -20.90 17.34 -9.74
C VAL A 37 -21.78 16.31 -10.39
N VAL A 38 -23.09 16.58 -10.43
CA VAL A 38 -23.99 15.90 -11.35
C VAL A 38 -23.46 16.29 -12.73
N ARG A 39 -22.60 15.42 -13.31
CA ARG A 39 -22.20 15.59 -14.70
C ARG A 39 -23.48 15.43 -15.51
N GLU A 40 -23.92 16.52 -16.15
CA GLU A 40 -24.89 16.38 -17.22
C GLU A 40 -24.31 15.39 -18.22
N THR A 41 -24.91 14.22 -18.31
CA THR A 41 -24.49 13.20 -19.27
C THR A 41 -24.89 13.65 -20.65
N ASN A 42 -24.04 13.44 -21.65
CA ASN A 42 -24.39 13.71 -23.03
C ASN A 42 -25.62 12.86 -23.42
N PRO A 43 -26.74 13.45 -23.91
CA PRO A 43 -27.94 12.70 -24.30
C PRO A 43 -27.69 11.58 -25.29
N ASP A 44 -26.75 11.74 -26.22
CA ASP A 44 -26.36 10.70 -27.19
C ASP A 44 -25.70 9.48 -26.48
N LEU A 45 -24.90 9.76 -25.46
CA LEU A 45 -24.27 8.70 -24.66
C LEU A 45 -25.30 7.92 -23.83
N ASP A 46 -26.30 8.61 -23.29
CA ASP A 46 -27.39 7.98 -22.55
C ASP A 46 -28.28 7.13 -23.48
N ASN A 47 -28.56 7.63 -24.70
CA ASN A 47 -29.27 6.87 -25.71
C ASN A 47 -28.49 5.57 -26.09
N GLU A 48 -27.18 5.66 -26.33
CA GLU A 48 -26.38 4.48 -26.67
C GLU A 48 -26.28 3.50 -25.50
N ARG A 49 -26.15 3.99 -24.26
CA ARG A 49 -26.20 3.15 -23.06
C ARG A 49 -27.55 2.44 -22.92
N GLY A 50 -28.66 3.15 -23.19
CA GLY A 50 -30.00 2.58 -23.15
C GLY A 50 -30.26 1.50 -24.21
N ARG A 51 -29.56 1.57 -25.35
CA ARG A 51 -29.60 0.55 -26.42
C ARG A 51 -28.73 -0.66 -26.14
N SER A 52 -27.74 -0.52 -25.25
CA SER A 52 -26.84 -1.60 -24.91
C SER A 52 -27.59 -2.76 -24.24
N ARG A 53 -27.40 -3.96 -24.76
CA ARG A 53 -27.91 -5.20 -24.15
C ARG A 53 -26.93 -5.79 -23.14
N LEU A 54 -25.78 -5.15 -22.91
CA LEU A 54 -24.78 -5.62 -21.99
C LEU A 54 -25.24 -5.43 -20.55
N PRO A 55 -25.40 -6.48 -19.75
CA PRO A 55 -25.75 -6.37 -18.34
C PRO A 55 -24.50 -5.91 -17.55
N VAL A 56 -24.29 -4.61 -17.44
CA VAL A 56 -23.08 -4.01 -16.86
C VAL A 56 -22.74 -4.60 -15.49
N ARG A 57 -23.73 -4.82 -14.63
CA ARG A 57 -23.52 -5.38 -13.30
C ARG A 57 -23.02 -6.84 -13.35
N GLU A 58 -23.54 -7.63 -14.26
CA GLU A 58 -23.12 -9.02 -14.45
C GLU A 58 -21.69 -9.08 -15.02
N LEU A 59 -21.36 -8.16 -15.93
CA LEU A 59 -19.98 -8.02 -16.42
C LEU A 59 -19.03 -7.61 -15.29
N THR A 60 -19.44 -6.69 -14.42
CA THR A 60 -18.66 -6.30 -13.23
C THR A 60 -18.40 -7.50 -12.34
N TYR A 61 -19.40 -8.30 -12.04
CA TYR A 61 -19.21 -9.53 -11.25
C TYR A 61 -18.25 -10.52 -11.92
N TYR A 62 -18.34 -10.64 -13.23
CA TYR A 62 -17.43 -11.51 -13.99
C TYR A 62 -15.99 -11.00 -13.92
N LEU A 63 -15.77 -9.72 -14.14
CA LEU A 63 -14.43 -9.10 -14.13
C LEU A 63 -13.80 -9.10 -12.74
N ASP A 64 -14.57 -8.88 -11.70
CA ASP A 64 -14.10 -8.91 -10.31
C ASP A 64 -13.88 -10.33 -9.77
N GLY A 65 -14.30 -11.37 -10.51
CA GLY A 65 -14.23 -12.77 -10.05
C GLY A 65 -15.40 -13.20 -9.16
N GLY A 66 -16.53 -12.49 -9.20
CA GLY A 66 -17.78 -12.82 -8.53
C GLY A 66 -18.32 -11.76 -7.60
N LYS A 67 -19.58 -11.90 -7.22
CA LYS A 67 -20.33 -10.93 -6.38
C LYS A 67 -19.62 -10.62 -5.06
N ARG A 68 -18.96 -11.61 -4.44
CA ARG A 68 -18.23 -11.43 -3.18
C ARG A 68 -17.04 -10.48 -3.36
N HIS A 69 -16.28 -10.64 -4.44
CA HIS A 69 -15.12 -9.79 -4.72
C HIS A 69 -15.55 -8.37 -5.09
N THR A 70 -16.64 -8.23 -5.86
CA THR A 70 -17.23 -6.91 -6.12
C THR A 70 -17.65 -6.22 -4.82
N ALA A 71 -18.35 -6.90 -3.94
CA ALA A 71 -18.76 -6.34 -2.65
C ALA A 71 -17.56 -5.92 -1.78
N LEU A 72 -16.49 -6.72 -1.79
CA LEU A 72 -15.24 -6.36 -1.10
C LEU A 72 -14.62 -5.10 -1.70
N ARG A 73 -14.46 -5.05 -3.01
CA ARG A 73 -13.89 -3.89 -3.70
C ARG A 73 -14.70 -2.62 -3.42
N GLU A 74 -16.04 -2.66 -3.58
CA GLU A 74 -16.93 -1.52 -3.33
C GLU A 74 -16.87 -1.04 -1.87
N ARG A 75 -16.77 -1.97 -0.91
CA ARG A 75 -16.59 -1.62 0.51
C ARG A 75 -15.26 -0.89 0.74
N MET A 76 -14.17 -1.34 0.14
CA MET A 76 -12.87 -0.72 0.29
C MET A 76 -12.80 0.65 -0.41
N GLU A 77 -13.38 0.76 -1.59
CA GLU A 77 -13.54 2.03 -2.31
C GLU A 77 -14.31 3.06 -1.46
N ALA A 78 -15.40 2.65 -0.83
CA ALA A 78 -16.18 3.52 0.05
C ALA A 78 -15.39 4.03 1.26
N ILE A 79 -14.52 3.20 1.84
CA ILE A 79 -13.63 3.61 2.94
C ILE A 79 -12.63 4.68 2.45
N VAL A 80 -12.02 4.45 1.27
CA VAL A 80 -11.06 5.38 0.68
C VAL A 80 -11.72 6.70 0.30
N GLU A 81 -12.89 6.66 -0.32
CA GLU A 81 -13.64 7.84 -0.75
C GLU A 81 -14.10 8.72 0.43
N ALA A 82 -14.37 8.11 1.58
CA ALA A 82 -14.76 8.82 2.78
C ALA A 82 -13.59 9.51 3.50
N ASP A 83 -12.34 9.16 3.18
CA ASP A 83 -11.16 9.63 3.88
C ASP A 83 -10.41 10.71 3.09
N PRO A 84 -10.36 11.97 3.62
CA PRO A 84 -9.74 13.09 2.90
C PRO A 84 -8.23 12.95 2.66
N VAL A 85 -7.54 12.03 3.34
CA VAL A 85 -6.11 11.75 3.09
C VAL A 85 -5.88 11.22 1.68
N PHE A 86 -6.89 10.56 1.09
CA PHE A 86 -6.83 10.00 -0.25
C PHE A 86 -7.44 10.92 -1.32
N ASP A 87 -7.90 12.10 -0.94
CA ASP A 87 -8.41 13.09 -1.91
C ASP A 87 -7.36 13.45 -2.94
N ARG A 88 -7.80 13.56 -4.18
CA ARG A 88 -6.96 13.95 -5.33
C ARG A 88 -7.31 15.35 -5.79
N SER A 89 -6.28 16.11 -6.11
CA SER A 89 -6.39 17.47 -6.64
C SER A 89 -5.57 17.61 -7.93
N PRO A 90 -5.99 18.41 -8.90
CA PRO A 90 -5.15 18.76 -10.05
C PRO A 90 -3.79 19.33 -9.66
N ALA A 91 -3.68 19.98 -8.50
CA ALA A 91 -2.42 20.48 -7.96
C ALA A 91 -1.43 19.37 -7.61
N ASP A 92 -1.89 18.15 -7.40
CA ASP A 92 -1.04 17.00 -7.05
C ASP A 92 -0.05 16.66 -8.17
N TYR A 93 -0.43 16.88 -9.43
CA TYR A 93 0.43 16.68 -10.59
C TYR A 93 1.64 17.64 -10.63
N ASN A 94 1.56 18.76 -9.93
CA ASN A 94 2.60 19.77 -9.90
C ASN A 94 3.47 19.70 -8.63
N ARG A 95 3.27 18.70 -7.79
CA ARG A 95 4.08 18.51 -6.58
C ARG A 95 5.53 18.22 -6.93
N SER A 96 6.45 18.84 -6.19
CA SER A 96 7.87 18.46 -6.21
C SER A 96 8.06 17.03 -5.68
N ARG A 97 9.19 16.39 -6.02
CA ARG A 97 9.53 15.04 -5.54
C ARG A 97 9.41 14.89 -4.02
N PRO A 98 9.97 15.79 -3.19
CA PRO A 98 9.81 15.69 -1.73
C PRO A 98 8.35 15.78 -1.26
N GLU A 99 7.52 16.59 -1.93
CA GLU A 99 6.09 16.70 -1.59
C GLU A 99 5.32 15.44 -1.99
N GLN A 100 5.60 14.86 -3.17
CA GLN A 100 5.04 13.57 -3.59
C GLN A 100 5.38 12.47 -2.58
N TYR A 101 6.66 12.38 -2.19
CA TYR A 101 7.10 11.39 -1.21
C TYR A 101 6.40 11.56 0.14
N ARG A 102 6.30 12.79 0.66
CA ARG A 102 5.58 13.05 1.92
C ARG A 102 4.09 12.69 1.81
N ALA A 103 3.47 12.97 0.68
CA ALA A 103 2.07 12.61 0.43
C ALA A 103 1.89 11.08 0.41
N ALA A 104 2.76 10.36 -0.29
CA ALA A 104 2.76 8.90 -0.34
C ALA A 104 2.93 8.28 1.06
N MET A 105 3.84 8.80 1.88
CA MET A 105 4.05 8.32 3.24
C MET A 105 2.87 8.60 4.18
N ARG A 106 2.17 9.75 4.02
CA ARG A 106 0.92 10.00 4.76
C ARG A 106 -0.17 9.00 4.39
N LYS A 107 -0.33 8.70 3.11
CA LYS A 107 -1.29 7.69 2.62
C LYS A 107 -0.94 6.30 3.18
N GLN A 108 0.34 5.93 3.16
CA GLN A 108 0.78 4.65 3.73
C GLN A 108 0.44 4.54 5.22
N ARG A 109 0.77 5.56 6.00
CA ARG A 109 0.43 5.59 7.43
C ARG A 109 -1.07 5.44 7.63
N ARG A 110 -1.87 6.18 6.86
CA ARG A 110 -3.34 6.10 6.96
C ARG A 110 -3.89 4.73 6.61
N LEU A 111 -3.33 4.05 5.61
CA LEU A 111 -3.70 2.68 5.27
C LEU A 111 -3.46 1.71 6.44
N LEU A 112 -2.34 1.84 7.16
CA LEU A 112 -2.05 1.01 8.33
C LEU A 112 -3.01 1.29 9.49
N GLU A 113 -3.36 2.56 9.71
CA GLU A 113 -4.38 2.95 10.71
C GLU A 113 -5.74 2.34 10.36
N LEU A 114 -6.16 2.40 9.08
CA LEU A 114 -7.41 1.81 8.61
C LEU A 114 -7.39 0.27 8.71
N ARG A 115 -6.27 -0.37 8.36
CA ARG A 115 -6.10 -1.81 8.56
C ARG A 115 -6.39 -2.22 9.99
N THR A 116 -5.81 -1.49 10.95
CA THR A 116 -5.95 -1.79 12.37
C THR A 116 -7.36 -1.47 12.87
N SER A 117 -7.89 -0.30 12.55
CA SER A 117 -9.20 0.17 13.05
C SER A 117 -10.38 -0.65 12.50
N HIS A 118 -10.26 -1.19 11.29
CA HIS A 118 -11.27 -2.04 10.67
C HIS A 118 -10.99 -3.54 10.86
N GLY A 119 -9.87 -3.93 11.50
CA GLY A 119 -9.50 -5.33 11.70
C GLY A 119 -9.34 -6.11 10.40
N LEU A 120 -8.79 -5.46 9.34
CA LEU A 120 -8.69 -6.06 8.02
C LEU A 120 -7.69 -7.21 7.99
N ASN A 121 -8.10 -8.33 7.41
CA ASN A 121 -7.20 -9.42 7.08
C ASN A 121 -6.27 -9.05 5.89
N PRO A 122 -5.26 -9.85 5.56
CA PRO A 122 -4.31 -9.52 4.48
C PRO A 122 -4.98 -9.26 3.12
N ASP A 123 -5.98 -10.06 2.73
CA ASP A 123 -6.68 -9.91 1.45
C ASP A 123 -7.53 -8.64 1.40
N GLU A 124 -8.22 -8.33 2.50
CA GLU A 124 -9.00 -7.10 2.65
C GLU A 124 -8.10 -5.87 2.66
N TYR A 125 -6.95 -5.94 3.33
CA TYR A 125 -5.96 -4.86 3.31
C TYR A 125 -5.39 -4.63 1.91
N MET A 126 -5.11 -5.70 1.16
CA MET A 126 -4.68 -5.58 -0.23
C MET A 126 -5.77 -4.94 -1.10
N ALA A 127 -7.03 -5.32 -0.92
CA ALA A 127 -8.14 -4.69 -1.62
C ALA A 127 -8.29 -3.20 -1.26
N LEU A 128 -8.10 -2.83 0.02
CA LEU A 128 -8.06 -1.43 0.46
C LEU A 128 -6.91 -0.66 -0.21
N ARG A 129 -5.71 -1.25 -0.24
CA ARG A 129 -4.54 -0.64 -0.89
C ARG A 129 -4.79 -0.39 -2.39
N LEU A 130 -5.38 -1.35 -3.09
CA LEU A 130 -5.72 -1.22 -4.51
C LEU A 130 -6.78 -0.15 -4.76
N ALA A 131 -7.73 0.03 -3.85
CA ALA A 131 -8.76 1.07 -3.96
C ALA A 131 -8.22 2.51 -3.92
N VAL A 132 -7.02 2.73 -3.40
CA VAL A 132 -6.38 4.06 -3.38
C VAL A 132 -6.01 4.55 -4.78
N HIS A 133 -5.71 3.65 -5.72
CA HIS A 133 -5.33 3.97 -7.11
C HIS A 133 -4.21 5.02 -7.22
N ASP A 134 -3.24 4.99 -6.32
CA ASP A 134 -2.13 5.95 -6.28
C ASP A 134 -0.85 5.27 -5.79
N GLU A 135 0.29 5.89 -6.06
CA GLU A 135 1.58 5.40 -5.59
C GLU A 135 1.70 5.55 -4.07
N ILE A 136 2.14 4.50 -3.41
CA ILE A 136 2.43 4.48 -1.98
C ILE A 136 3.93 4.18 -1.82
N GLY A 137 4.60 4.95 -0.97
CA GLY A 137 6.06 4.93 -0.87
C GLY A 137 6.68 3.60 -0.42
N THR A 138 5.89 2.69 0.15
CA THR A 138 6.35 1.39 0.67
C THR A 138 5.60 0.21 0.07
N ASP A 139 5.10 0.34 -1.15
CA ASP A 139 4.38 -0.75 -1.83
C ASP A 139 5.20 -2.03 -1.94
N LEU A 140 6.50 -1.92 -2.16
CA LEU A 140 7.38 -3.09 -2.24
C LEU A 140 7.43 -3.90 -0.95
N GLN A 141 7.13 -3.31 0.20
CA GLN A 141 7.03 -4.03 1.47
C GLN A 141 5.96 -5.14 1.39
N GLU A 142 4.75 -4.78 0.93
CA GLU A 142 3.61 -5.70 0.88
C GLU A 142 3.59 -6.56 -0.39
N LEU A 143 4.04 -6.00 -1.52
CA LEU A 143 3.93 -6.67 -2.83
C LEU A 143 5.10 -7.60 -3.14
N MET A 144 6.28 -7.36 -2.57
CA MET A 144 7.49 -8.09 -2.91
C MET A 144 8.21 -8.61 -1.68
N PHE A 145 8.51 -7.76 -0.69
CA PHE A 145 9.39 -8.13 0.42
C PHE A 145 8.74 -9.19 1.32
N ILE A 146 7.56 -8.93 1.88
CA ILE A 146 6.85 -9.91 2.73
C ILE A 146 6.55 -11.21 2.00
N PRO A 147 5.99 -11.20 0.77
CA PRO A 147 5.80 -12.43 0.00
C PRO A 147 7.08 -13.22 -0.24
N ASN A 148 8.21 -12.54 -0.47
CA ASN A 148 9.49 -13.20 -0.63
C ASN A 148 9.96 -13.89 0.66
N LEU A 149 9.81 -13.24 1.84
CA LEU A 149 10.11 -13.87 3.12
C LEU A 149 9.28 -15.14 3.33
N LEU A 150 7.98 -15.07 3.03
CA LEU A 150 7.07 -16.21 3.16
C LEU A 150 7.42 -17.36 2.20
N ALA A 151 7.94 -17.06 1.02
CA ALA A 151 8.27 -18.05 0.01
C ALA A 151 9.65 -18.71 0.21
N THR A 152 10.61 -18.00 0.84
CA THR A 152 12.01 -18.41 0.87
C THR A 152 12.52 -18.76 2.26
N PHE A 153 11.92 -18.23 3.31
CA PHE A 153 12.35 -18.46 4.70
C PHE A 153 11.79 -19.78 5.25
N ASN A 154 12.58 -20.48 6.07
CA ASN A 154 12.08 -21.58 6.87
C ASN A 154 11.20 -21.10 8.04
N ASP A 155 10.55 -22.01 8.75
CA ASP A 155 9.59 -21.70 9.82
C ASP A 155 10.20 -20.84 10.94
N GLU A 156 11.43 -21.10 11.33
CA GLU A 156 12.12 -20.34 12.36
C GLU A 156 12.40 -18.89 11.91
N GLN A 157 12.88 -18.74 10.69
CA GLN A 157 13.12 -17.42 10.10
C GLN A 157 11.82 -16.65 9.92
N GLN A 158 10.75 -17.31 9.46
CA GLN A 158 9.44 -16.68 9.33
C GLN A 158 8.92 -16.20 10.68
N ALA A 159 8.96 -17.05 11.71
CA ALA A 159 8.55 -16.69 13.07
C ALA A 159 9.31 -15.48 13.62
N ARG A 160 10.58 -15.34 13.24
CA ARG A 160 11.44 -14.23 13.69
C ARG A 160 11.17 -12.91 12.96
N TRP A 161 10.91 -12.94 11.65
CA TRP A 161 11.00 -11.74 10.81
C TRP A 161 9.67 -11.29 10.21
N VAL A 162 8.76 -12.21 9.88
CA VAL A 162 7.54 -11.87 9.10
C VAL A 162 6.62 -10.92 9.87
N ASP A 163 6.44 -11.14 11.16
CA ASP A 163 5.55 -10.28 11.96
C ASP A 163 6.13 -8.87 12.14
N ALA A 164 7.43 -8.73 12.32
CA ALA A 164 8.09 -7.42 12.36
C ALA A 164 7.94 -6.66 11.03
N ALA A 165 8.09 -7.37 9.90
CA ALA A 165 7.86 -6.80 8.58
C ALA A 165 6.39 -6.36 8.38
N ARG A 166 5.42 -7.17 8.81
CA ARG A 166 3.98 -6.85 8.72
C ARG A 166 3.56 -5.67 9.59
N ARG A 167 4.24 -5.47 10.73
CA ARG A 167 4.02 -4.31 11.59
C ARG A 167 4.81 -3.08 11.18
N TYR A 168 5.57 -3.15 10.09
CA TYR A 168 6.47 -2.07 9.62
C TYR A 168 7.53 -1.66 10.66
N GLU A 169 7.90 -2.55 11.57
CA GLU A 169 9.07 -2.40 12.45
C GLU A 169 10.36 -2.63 11.68
N MET A 170 10.26 -3.33 10.55
CA MET A 170 11.34 -3.58 9.61
C MET A 170 10.84 -3.29 8.21
N LEU A 171 11.59 -2.48 7.45
CA LEU A 171 11.37 -2.22 6.04
C LEU A 171 12.39 -3.00 5.22
N GLY A 172 11.91 -3.63 4.16
CA GLY A 172 12.74 -4.35 3.22
C GLY A 172 12.64 -3.81 1.81
N CYS A 173 13.55 -4.22 0.97
CA CYS A 173 13.54 -3.96 -0.45
C CYS A 173 13.74 -5.27 -1.23
N TYR A 174 13.41 -5.24 -2.51
CA TYR A 174 13.66 -6.33 -3.43
C TYR A 174 14.59 -5.82 -4.54
N CYS A 175 15.83 -6.29 -4.52
CA CYS A 175 16.88 -5.88 -5.46
C CYS A 175 17.32 -7.10 -6.26
N GLN A 176 16.87 -7.20 -7.50
CA GLN A 176 17.15 -8.35 -8.37
C GLN A 176 17.87 -7.96 -9.67
N THR A 177 17.54 -6.80 -10.23
CA THR A 177 18.15 -6.33 -11.48
C THR A 177 19.63 -6.03 -11.28
N GLU A 178 20.47 -6.58 -12.15
CA GLU A 178 21.93 -6.35 -12.16
C GLU A 178 22.31 -5.53 -13.40
N LEU A 179 23.53 -4.99 -13.42
CA LEU A 179 24.03 -4.20 -14.56
C LEU A 179 24.05 -5.01 -15.86
N GLY A 180 24.31 -6.29 -15.77
CA GLY A 180 24.43 -7.18 -16.94
C GLY A 180 23.08 -7.64 -17.50
N HIS A 181 22.00 -7.58 -16.73
CA HIS A 181 20.69 -8.07 -17.17
C HIS A 181 19.52 -7.51 -16.33
N GLY A 182 18.31 -7.49 -16.92
CA GLY A 182 17.04 -7.22 -16.22
C GLY A 182 16.12 -8.44 -16.20
N SER A 183 15.68 -8.91 -17.34
CA SER A 183 14.68 -9.99 -17.48
C SER A 183 15.25 -11.41 -17.39
N ASN A 184 16.54 -11.59 -17.57
CA ASN A 184 17.19 -12.90 -17.53
C ASN A 184 17.47 -13.36 -16.10
N VAL A 185 16.42 -13.67 -15.34
CA VAL A 185 16.50 -14.08 -13.92
C VAL A 185 17.40 -15.32 -13.71
N ARG A 186 17.56 -16.16 -14.73
CA ARG A 186 18.46 -17.34 -14.66
C ARG A 186 19.93 -16.97 -14.81
N GLY A 187 20.25 -15.76 -15.24
CA GLY A 187 21.60 -15.26 -15.44
C GLY A 187 22.09 -14.39 -14.31
N LEU A 188 21.51 -14.47 -13.12
CA LEU A 188 21.96 -13.72 -11.93
C LEU A 188 23.42 -14.06 -11.62
N GLU A 189 24.23 -13.00 -11.45
CA GLU A 189 25.67 -13.10 -11.14
C GLU A 189 25.96 -12.80 -9.66
N THR A 190 25.02 -12.20 -8.93
CA THR A 190 25.15 -11.94 -7.49
C THR A 190 25.33 -13.23 -6.72
N THR A 191 26.39 -13.29 -5.92
CA THR A 191 26.71 -14.43 -5.05
C THR A 191 26.62 -14.02 -3.58
N ALA A 192 26.18 -14.93 -2.73
CA ALA A 192 26.21 -14.79 -1.29
C ALA A 192 27.10 -15.91 -0.71
N THR A 193 28.11 -15.54 0.07
CA THR A 193 29.03 -16.50 0.70
C THR A 193 28.84 -16.47 2.21
N TYR A 194 28.54 -17.63 2.79
CA TYR A 194 28.43 -17.77 4.24
C TYR A 194 29.83 -17.78 4.86
N LEU A 195 30.06 -16.95 5.86
CA LEU A 195 31.32 -16.84 6.61
C LEU A 195 31.07 -17.26 8.06
N PRO A 196 31.37 -18.52 8.44
CA PRO A 196 31.04 -19.04 9.77
C PRO A 196 31.72 -18.29 10.93
N GLU A 197 32.84 -17.59 10.64
CA GLU A 197 33.60 -16.87 11.65
C GLU A 197 32.94 -15.57 12.11
N THR A 198 31.95 -15.07 11.34
CA THR A 198 31.32 -13.76 11.57
C THR A 198 29.82 -13.85 11.85
N ASP A 199 29.27 -15.06 11.88
CA ASP A 199 27.83 -15.29 12.10
C ASP A 199 27.38 -15.04 13.56
#